data_f768554b43256790f893bb8e8b73c0b4
#
_entry.id   f768554b43256790f893bb8e8b73c0b4
#
_cell.length_a   1.000
_cell.length_b   1.000
_cell.length_c   1.000
_cell.angle_alpha   90.00
_cell.angle_beta   90.00
_cell.angle_gamma   90.00
#
_symmetry.space_group_name_H-M   'P 1'
#
loop_
_entity.id
_entity.type
_entity.pdbx_description
1 polymer ?
#
loop_
_entity_poly.entity_id
_entity_poly.type
_entity_poly.pdbx_seq_one_letter_code
_entity_poly.pdbx_strand_id
1 'polypeptide(L)'
;APMKKHGGWDTSILADAYGGDEAEEKNARTGCIGCPLASKDSALDLILQIDKWNYLQPLKRLKPIYREMKKPQYRLRKPGGQKRKDGKLAKNQQRMGPLTLDARKHFLKEFVNIQNEINENASLTDMPKILLINSEEMKAIQQMINDKVYPNGWDGSEPKASKPLDKYYSDGSTMKRLFYDEK
;
A
#
# COMPACT_ATOMS: atom_id res chain seq x y z
N ALA A 1 -10.26 -27.50 14.14
CA ALA A 1 -11.17 -26.45 13.68
C ALA A 1 -10.55 -25.78 12.46
N PRO A 2 -11.31 -25.43 11.41
CA PRO A 2 -10.75 -24.73 10.26
C PRO A 2 -10.26 -23.36 10.72
N MET A 3 -8.97 -23.07 10.49
CA MET A 3 -8.37 -21.77 10.77
C MET A 3 -9.13 -20.69 10.01
N LYS A 4 -9.75 -19.77 10.73
CA LYS A 4 -10.39 -18.59 10.13
C LYS A 4 -9.26 -17.65 9.69
N LYS A 5 -9.07 -17.51 8.39
CA LYS A 5 -8.17 -16.50 7.82
C LYS A 5 -8.82 -15.13 7.98
N HIS A 6 -8.39 -14.36 8.95
CA HIS A 6 -8.73 -12.96 9.05
C HIS A 6 -7.53 -12.10 8.58
N GLY A 7 -7.73 -11.38 7.49
CA GLY A 7 -6.78 -10.36 7.03
C GLY A 7 -5.40 -10.84 6.58
N GLY A 8 -5.25 -12.10 6.17
CA GLY A 8 -3.99 -12.61 5.64
C GLY A 8 -2.98 -13.09 6.71
N TRP A 9 -3.31 -13.00 7.99
CA TRP A 9 -2.50 -13.54 9.07
C TRP A 9 -3.01 -14.89 9.54
N ASP A 10 -2.07 -15.78 9.87
CA ASP A 10 -2.36 -17.00 10.59
C ASP A 10 -2.78 -16.64 12.03
N THR A 11 -3.83 -17.28 12.53
CA THR A 11 -4.31 -17.09 13.92
C THR A 11 -3.24 -17.42 14.96
N SER A 12 -2.25 -18.27 14.63
CA SER A 12 -1.12 -18.57 15.49
C SER A 12 -0.27 -17.34 15.81
N ILE A 13 -0.04 -16.47 14.81
CA ILE A 13 0.72 -15.21 15.01
C ILE A 13 -0.03 -14.27 15.96
N LEU A 14 -1.35 -14.23 15.85
CA LEU A 14 -2.18 -13.40 16.73
C LEU A 14 -2.23 -13.94 18.16
N ALA A 15 -2.36 -15.25 18.31
CA ALA A 15 -2.33 -15.90 19.62
C ALA A 15 -1.00 -15.64 20.33
N ASP A 16 0.12 -15.74 19.62
CA ASP A 16 1.45 -15.45 20.16
C ASP A 16 1.59 -13.97 20.59
N ALA A 17 1.04 -13.04 19.80
CA ALA A 17 1.18 -11.61 20.07
C ALA A 17 0.27 -11.08 21.19
N TYR A 18 -0.90 -11.70 21.40
CA TYR A 18 -1.92 -11.22 22.33
C TYR A 18 -2.18 -12.16 23.52
N GLY A 19 -1.41 -13.21 23.70
CA GLY A 19 -1.43 -14.02 24.90
C GLY A 19 -2.40 -15.21 24.88
N GLY A 20 -2.52 -15.90 23.74
CA GLY A 20 -3.19 -17.19 23.62
C GLY A 20 -4.65 -17.12 23.15
N ASP A 21 -5.47 -18.10 23.55
CA ASP A 21 -6.84 -18.29 23.04
C ASP A 21 -7.80 -17.12 23.29
N GLU A 22 -7.48 -16.23 24.22
CA GLU A 22 -8.25 -15.02 24.50
C GLU A 22 -8.05 -13.91 23.46
N ALA A 23 -7.17 -14.08 22.48
CA ALA A 23 -6.93 -13.09 21.44
C ALA A 23 -8.18 -12.80 20.58
N GLU A 24 -9.07 -13.80 20.42
CA GLU A 24 -10.35 -13.64 19.73
C GLU A 24 -11.35 -12.80 20.55
N GLU A 25 -11.33 -12.92 21.88
CA GLU A 25 -12.24 -12.20 22.77
C GLU A 25 -11.86 -10.72 22.93
N LYS A 26 -10.58 -10.40 22.84
CA LYS A 26 -10.07 -9.03 23.00
C LYS A 26 -10.29 -8.13 21.78
N ASN A 27 -11.08 -8.57 20.77
CA ASN A 27 -11.29 -7.80 19.53
C ASN A 27 -9.96 -7.24 18.97
N ALA A 28 -8.91 -8.03 19.01
CA ALA A 28 -7.62 -7.67 18.47
C ALA A 28 -7.76 -7.38 16.98
N ARG A 29 -8.06 -6.15 16.65
CA ARG A 29 -8.10 -5.68 15.27
C ARG A 29 -6.67 -5.61 14.78
N THR A 30 -6.24 -6.68 14.14
CA THR A 30 -5.04 -6.62 13.31
C THR A 30 -5.32 -5.65 12.18
N GLY A 31 -4.85 -4.44 12.34
CA GLY A 31 -4.85 -3.49 11.25
C GLY A 31 -4.07 -4.08 10.07
N CYS A 32 -4.43 -3.71 8.84
CA CYS A 32 -3.64 -4.09 7.68
C CYS A 32 -2.20 -3.63 7.87
N ILE A 33 -1.25 -4.55 7.74
CA ILE A 33 0.18 -4.21 7.78
C ILE A 33 0.47 -3.19 6.69
N GLY A 34 1.26 -2.19 7.04
CA GLY A 34 1.61 -1.12 6.12
C GLY A 34 0.45 -0.19 5.78
N CYS A 35 -0.71 -0.27 6.45
CA CYS A 35 -1.86 0.59 6.17
C CYS A 35 -1.44 2.07 6.19
N PRO A 36 -1.57 2.80 5.07
CA PRO A 36 -1.14 4.20 4.99
C PRO A 36 -2.05 5.15 5.76
N LEU A 37 -3.22 4.68 6.23
CA LEU A 37 -4.18 5.46 7.03
C LEU A 37 -3.86 5.39 8.53
N ALA A 38 -3.24 4.29 8.97
CA ALA A 38 -2.82 4.15 10.37
C ALA A 38 -1.52 4.92 10.62
N SER A 39 -1.41 5.63 11.75
CA SER A 39 -0.18 6.32 12.13
C SER A 39 0.94 5.34 12.50
N LYS A 40 0.59 4.23 13.16
CA LYS A 40 1.51 3.19 13.63
C LYS A 40 1.04 1.80 13.19
N ASP A 41 1.96 0.85 13.11
CA ASP A 41 1.69 -0.57 12.87
C ASP A 41 1.85 -1.36 14.19
N SER A 42 1.05 -0.99 15.20
CA SER A 42 1.20 -1.51 16.56
C SER A 42 1.13 -3.04 16.62
N ALA A 43 0.27 -3.67 15.80
CA ALA A 43 0.18 -5.12 15.73
C ALA A 43 1.49 -5.74 15.22
N LEU A 44 2.06 -5.20 14.16
CA LEU A 44 3.36 -5.65 13.66
C LEU A 44 4.47 -5.40 14.67
N ASP A 45 4.45 -4.24 15.34
CA ASP A 45 5.44 -3.93 16.37
C ASP A 45 5.42 -4.93 17.53
N LEU A 46 4.24 -5.38 17.97
CA LEU A 46 4.09 -6.42 19.00
C LEU A 46 4.57 -7.78 18.49
N ILE A 47 4.18 -8.19 17.30
CA ILE A 47 4.59 -9.46 16.68
C ILE A 47 6.12 -9.55 16.60
N LEU A 48 6.78 -8.46 16.21
CA LEU A 48 8.23 -8.41 16.05
C LEU A 48 9.01 -8.38 17.39
N GLN A 49 8.36 -8.23 18.54
CA GLN A 49 8.97 -8.40 19.86
C GLN A 49 9.18 -9.87 20.21
N ILE A 50 8.52 -10.77 19.53
CA ILE A 50 8.63 -12.21 19.74
C ILE A 50 9.71 -12.74 18.79
N ASP A 51 10.80 -13.28 19.34
CA ASP A 51 11.99 -13.71 18.60
C ASP A 51 11.65 -14.59 17.38
N LYS A 52 10.73 -15.52 17.55
CA LYS A 52 10.22 -16.43 16.53
C LYS A 52 9.72 -15.70 15.28
N TRP A 53 9.13 -14.49 15.41
CA TRP A 53 8.55 -13.71 14.33
C TRP A 53 9.44 -12.58 13.80
N ASN A 54 10.66 -12.46 14.34
CA ASN A 54 11.57 -11.36 13.99
C ASN A 54 12.00 -11.41 12.51
N TYR A 55 11.95 -12.57 11.87
CA TYR A 55 12.22 -12.72 10.45
C TYR A 55 11.27 -11.90 9.55
N LEU A 56 10.11 -11.47 10.08
CA LEU A 56 9.14 -10.60 9.40
C LEU A 56 9.48 -9.11 9.46
N GLN A 57 10.60 -8.73 10.09
CA GLN A 57 11.05 -7.33 10.22
C GLN A 57 10.98 -6.51 8.90
N PRO A 58 11.31 -7.05 7.72
CA PRO A 58 11.23 -6.29 6.47
C PRO A 58 9.83 -5.77 6.13
N LEU A 59 8.74 -6.35 6.70
CA LEU A 59 7.37 -5.85 6.52
C LEU A 59 7.19 -4.40 6.98
N LYS A 60 8.00 -3.91 7.90
CA LYS A 60 7.97 -2.50 8.35
C LYS A 60 8.20 -1.52 7.20
N ARG A 61 8.87 -1.93 6.13
CA ARG A 61 9.11 -1.11 4.94
C ARG A 61 7.87 -0.89 4.06
N LEU A 62 6.83 -1.72 4.21
CA LEU A 62 5.60 -1.57 3.42
C LEU A 62 4.91 -0.23 3.65
N LYS A 63 4.85 0.23 4.91
CA LYS A 63 4.19 1.50 5.24
C LYS A 63 4.87 2.73 4.63
N PRO A 64 6.20 2.91 4.74
CA PRO A 64 6.91 3.96 4.01
C PRO A 64 6.65 3.90 2.51
N ILE A 65 6.69 2.71 1.89
CA ILE A 65 6.42 2.52 0.46
C ILE A 65 5.02 2.99 0.09
N TYR A 66 3.98 2.56 0.81
CA TYR A 66 2.61 3.01 0.56
C TYR A 66 2.42 4.52 0.73
N ARG A 67 3.13 5.14 1.68
CA ARG A 67 3.14 6.60 1.83
C ARG A 67 3.82 7.28 0.64
N GLU A 68 4.93 6.71 0.19
CA GLU A 68 5.67 7.21 -0.95
C GLU A 68 4.87 7.12 -2.25
N MET A 69 4.16 6.02 -2.49
CA MET A 69 3.24 5.84 -3.62
C MET A 69 2.17 6.93 -3.73
N LYS A 70 1.89 7.65 -2.66
CA LYS A 70 0.96 8.79 -2.64
C LYS A 70 1.59 10.11 -3.06
N LYS A 71 2.92 10.18 -3.15
CA LYS A 71 3.61 11.42 -3.51
C LYS A 71 3.31 11.82 -4.96
N PRO A 72 3.15 13.12 -5.24
CA PRO A 72 2.79 13.61 -6.59
C PRO A 72 3.73 13.16 -7.69
N GLN A 73 5.01 13.06 -7.41
CA GLN A 73 6.05 12.68 -8.38
C GLN A 73 5.86 11.30 -9.01
N TYR A 74 5.12 10.43 -8.36
CA TYR A 74 4.81 9.07 -8.85
C TYR A 74 3.45 8.94 -9.52
N ARG A 75 2.68 10.03 -9.55
CA ARG A 75 1.29 10.03 -9.99
C ARG A 75 1.07 10.88 -11.23
N LEU A 76 0.12 10.46 -12.06
CA LEU A 76 -0.38 11.27 -13.16
C LEU A 76 -1.42 12.27 -12.67
N ARG A 77 -1.60 13.37 -13.41
CA ARG A 77 -2.64 14.38 -13.14
C ARG A 77 -3.17 14.94 -14.46
N LYS A 78 -4.49 15.01 -14.58
CA LYS A 78 -5.12 15.60 -15.76
C LYS A 78 -4.96 17.11 -15.77
N PRO A 79 -4.44 17.69 -16.86
CA PRO A 79 -4.51 19.14 -17.09
C PRO A 79 -5.97 19.57 -17.10
N GLY A 80 -6.30 20.71 -16.50
CA GLY A 80 -7.69 21.21 -16.47
C GLY A 80 -8.65 20.49 -15.54
N GLY A 81 -8.16 19.51 -14.76
CA GLY A 81 -8.93 18.82 -13.74
C GLY A 81 -9.70 17.59 -14.24
N GLN A 82 -10.16 16.79 -13.28
CA GLN A 82 -10.95 15.60 -13.55
C GLN A 82 -12.44 15.94 -13.76
N LYS A 83 -13.05 15.25 -14.72
CA LYS A 83 -14.51 15.28 -14.93
C LYS A 83 -15.13 13.97 -14.42
N ARG A 84 -16.37 14.05 -13.98
CA ARG A 84 -17.22 12.90 -13.65
C ARG A 84 -17.79 12.28 -14.92
N LYS A 85 -18.45 11.14 -14.80
CA LYS A 85 -19.10 10.45 -15.92
C LYS A 85 -20.18 11.30 -16.61
N ASP A 86 -20.81 12.20 -15.85
CA ASP A 86 -21.83 13.15 -16.32
C ASP A 86 -21.24 14.41 -17.01
N GLY A 87 -19.92 14.44 -17.24
CA GLY A 87 -19.22 15.57 -17.85
C GLY A 87 -18.93 16.75 -16.93
N LYS A 88 -19.53 16.79 -15.73
CA LYS A 88 -19.28 17.85 -14.75
C LYS A 88 -17.91 17.68 -14.10
N LEU A 89 -17.35 18.77 -13.63
CA LEU A 89 -16.09 18.74 -12.88
C LEU A 89 -16.21 17.86 -11.61
N ALA A 90 -15.17 17.10 -11.34
CA ALA A 90 -15.10 16.31 -10.12
C ALA A 90 -15.03 17.22 -8.90
N LYS A 91 -15.57 16.76 -7.74
CA LYS A 91 -15.53 17.52 -6.49
C LYS A 91 -14.10 17.97 -6.15
N ASN A 92 -13.12 17.13 -6.37
CA ASN A 92 -11.70 17.48 -6.29
C ASN A 92 -11.09 17.41 -7.70
N GLN A 93 -11.03 18.57 -8.38
CA GLN A 93 -10.51 18.68 -9.75
C GLN A 93 -9.01 18.34 -9.85
N GLN A 94 -8.26 18.60 -8.79
CA GLN A 94 -6.81 18.40 -8.74
C GLN A 94 -6.41 17.02 -8.18
N ARG A 95 -7.35 16.08 -8.13
CA ARG A 95 -7.09 14.72 -7.69
C ARG A 95 -5.98 14.09 -8.52
N MET A 96 -5.00 13.49 -7.84
CA MET A 96 -3.97 12.70 -8.51
C MET A 96 -4.56 11.40 -9.06
N GLY A 97 -4.06 11.00 -10.21
CA GLY A 97 -4.45 9.80 -10.92
C GLY A 97 -3.65 8.56 -10.51
N PRO A 98 -3.54 7.58 -11.41
CA PRO A 98 -2.78 6.36 -11.21
C PRO A 98 -1.28 6.64 -11.11
N LEU A 99 -0.52 5.64 -10.66
CA LEU A 99 0.94 5.64 -10.72
C LEU A 99 1.42 5.67 -12.18
N THR A 100 2.54 6.36 -12.41
CA THR A 100 3.29 6.26 -13.68
C THR A 100 3.80 4.83 -13.88
N LEU A 101 4.15 4.44 -15.11
CA LEU A 101 4.72 3.11 -15.37
C LEU A 101 6.05 2.89 -14.64
N ASP A 102 6.91 3.91 -14.62
CA ASP A 102 8.19 3.83 -13.90
C ASP A 102 7.97 3.62 -12.41
N ALA A 103 7.00 4.32 -11.82
CA ALA A 103 6.64 4.14 -10.42
C ALA A 103 6.08 2.73 -10.15
N ARG A 104 5.26 2.19 -11.06
CA ARG A 104 4.76 0.80 -10.92
C ARG A 104 5.91 -0.21 -10.91
N LYS A 105 6.86 -0.08 -11.84
CA LYS A 105 8.06 -0.94 -11.90
C LYS A 105 8.90 -0.81 -10.64
N HIS A 106 9.15 0.42 -10.20
CA HIS A 106 9.93 0.70 -9.00
C HIS A 106 9.31 0.05 -7.76
N PHE A 107 8.04 0.34 -7.49
CA PHE A 107 7.38 -0.21 -6.31
C PHE A 107 7.17 -1.72 -6.37
N LEU A 108 6.89 -2.29 -7.54
CA LEU A 108 6.84 -3.75 -7.71
C LEU A 108 8.17 -4.39 -7.28
N LYS A 109 9.30 -3.82 -7.71
CA LYS A 109 10.62 -4.29 -7.31
C LYS A 109 10.84 -4.21 -5.81
N GLU A 110 10.39 -3.10 -5.17
CA GLU A 110 10.50 -2.96 -3.71
C GLU A 110 9.69 -4.03 -2.96
N PHE A 111 8.46 -4.34 -3.40
CA PHE A 111 7.65 -5.41 -2.80
C PHE A 111 8.31 -6.78 -2.96
N VAL A 112 8.86 -7.07 -4.14
CA VAL A 112 9.57 -8.33 -4.41
C VAL A 112 10.82 -8.45 -3.53
N ASN A 113 11.59 -7.38 -3.40
CA ASN A 113 12.77 -7.35 -2.54
C ASN A 113 12.42 -7.65 -1.08
N ILE A 114 11.34 -7.03 -0.56
CA ILE A 114 10.85 -7.31 0.79
C ILE A 114 10.46 -8.78 0.95
N GLN A 115 9.70 -9.33 0.00
CA GLN A 115 9.28 -10.73 0.02
C GLN A 115 10.48 -11.69 0.00
N ASN A 116 11.47 -11.43 -0.86
CA ASN A 116 12.66 -12.27 -0.96
C ASN A 116 13.46 -12.26 0.34
N GLU A 117 13.71 -11.08 0.91
CA GLU A 117 14.43 -10.93 2.18
C GLU A 117 13.73 -11.68 3.32
N ILE A 118 12.40 -11.57 3.43
CA ILE A 118 11.65 -12.32 4.43
C ILE A 118 11.80 -13.81 4.21
N ASN A 119 11.71 -14.28 2.96
CA ASN A 119 11.77 -15.70 2.64
C ASN A 119 13.19 -16.28 2.78
N GLU A 120 14.23 -15.47 2.59
CA GLU A 120 15.60 -15.81 2.94
C GLU A 120 15.75 -15.97 4.46
N ASN A 121 15.29 -15.00 5.24
CA ASN A 121 15.28 -15.07 6.70
C ASN A 121 14.47 -16.26 7.22
N ALA A 122 13.31 -16.53 6.62
CA ALA A 122 12.48 -17.69 6.94
C ALA A 122 13.22 -19.01 6.72
N SER A 123 13.98 -19.12 5.60
CA SER A 123 14.78 -20.32 5.32
C SER A 123 15.92 -20.52 6.30
N LEU A 124 16.53 -19.43 6.81
CA LEU A 124 17.60 -19.49 7.80
C LEU A 124 17.11 -19.90 9.20
N THR A 125 15.83 -19.61 9.50
CA THR A 125 15.23 -19.84 10.82
C THR A 125 14.21 -20.96 10.85
N ASP A 126 14.10 -21.75 9.76
CA ASP A 126 13.13 -22.83 9.55
C ASP A 126 11.67 -22.36 9.78
N MET A 127 11.36 -21.16 9.31
CA MET A 127 10.06 -20.53 9.43
C MET A 127 9.27 -20.57 8.11
N PRO A 128 7.94 -20.47 8.17
CA PRO A 128 7.11 -20.45 6.97
C PRO A 128 7.43 -19.25 6.07
N LYS A 129 7.57 -19.51 4.76
CA LYS A 129 7.68 -18.46 3.75
C LYS A 129 6.35 -17.72 3.58
N ILE A 130 6.42 -16.43 3.26
CA ILE A 130 5.24 -15.62 2.97
C ILE A 130 5.21 -15.20 1.51
N LEU A 131 4.02 -14.93 1.00
CA LEU A 131 3.79 -14.38 -0.33
C LEU A 131 3.06 -13.05 -0.19
N LEU A 132 3.76 -11.95 -0.49
CA LEU A 132 3.14 -10.63 -0.64
C LEU A 132 2.50 -10.50 -2.02
N ILE A 133 3.15 -11.09 -3.01
CA ILE A 133 2.67 -11.17 -4.39
C ILE A 133 2.94 -12.60 -4.86
N ASN A 134 1.92 -13.32 -5.28
CA ASN A 134 2.09 -14.65 -5.83
C ASN A 134 2.54 -14.62 -7.30
N SER A 135 2.87 -15.78 -7.87
CA SER A 135 3.40 -15.88 -9.24
C SER A 135 2.40 -15.46 -10.32
N GLU A 136 1.11 -15.68 -10.11
CA GLU A 136 0.05 -15.30 -11.06
C GLU A 136 -0.17 -13.80 -11.04
N GLU A 137 -0.26 -13.21 -9.84
CA GLU A 137 -0.33 -11.75 -9.66
C GLU A 137 0.89 -11.05 -10.26
N MET A 138 2.09 -11.62 -10.04
CA MET A 138 3.32 -11.07 -10.62
C MET A 138 3.24 -11.02 -12.14
N LYS A 139 2.83 -12.13 -12.79
CA LYS A 139 2.68 -12.20 -14.25
C LYS A 139 1.64 -11.19 -14.74
N ALA A 140 0.49 -11.12 -14.06
CA ALA A 140 -0.58 -10.19 -14.43
C ALA A 140 -0.13 -8.72 -14.31
N ILE A 141 0.58 -8.36 -13.23
CA ILE A 141 1.12 -7.00 -13.04
C ILE A 141 2.16 -6.67 -14.11
N GLN A 142 3.08 -7.60 -14.39
CA GLN A 142 4.09 -7.42 -15.45
C GLN A 142 3.44 -7.24 -16.81
N GLN A 143 2.42 -8.04 -17.14
CA GLN A 143 1.67 -7.91 -18.39
C GLN A 143 1.01 -6.54 -18.49
N MET A 144 0.30 -6.09 -17.44
CA MET A 144 -0.32 -4.76 -17.41
C MET A 144 0.71 -3.62 -17.58
N ILE A 145 1.93 -3.80 -17.06
CA ILE A 145 3.01 -2.81 -17.21
C ILE A 145 3.51 -2.81 -18.66
N ASN A 146 3.72 -4.00 -19.26
CA ASN A 146 4.20 -4.13 -20.63
C ASN A 146 3.20 -3.60 -21.64
N ASP A 147 1.92 -3.88 -21.44
CA ASP A 147 0.82 -3.41 -22.28
C ASP A 147 0.43 -1.96 -21.99
N LYS A 148 1.12 -1.30 -21.07
CA LYS A 148 0.84 0.08 -20.63
C LYS A 148 -0.62 0.31 -20.24
N VAL A 149 -1.22 -0.67 -19.55
CA VAL A 149 -2.62 -0.61 -19.14
C VAL A 149 -2.82 0.44 -18.05
N TYR A 150 -3.80 1.32 -18.28
CA TYR A 150 -4.22 2.33 -17.31
C TYR A 150 -5.71 2.18 -16.98
N PRO A 151 -6.15 2.65 -15.79
CA PRO A 151 -7.58 2.69 -15.46
C PRO A 151 -8.37 3.55 -16.44
N ASN A 152 -9.67 3.26 -16.58
CA ASN A 152 -10.55 4.00 -17.48
C ASN A 152 -10.41 5.52 -17.35
N GLY A 153 -10.23 6.16 -18.52
CA GLY A 153 -10.05 7.60 -18.63
C GLY A 153 -8.61 8.08 -18.38
N TRP A 154 -7.63 7.17 -18.34
CA TRP A 154 -6.20 7.43 -18.28
C TRP A 154 -5.51 6.63 -19.38
N ASP A 155 -4.50 7.21 -20.03
CA ASP A 155 -3.73 6.53 -21.09
C ASP A 155 -2.21 6.58 -20.86
N GLY A 156 -1.79 7.32 -19.84
CA GLY A 156 -0.37 7.47 -19.47
C GLY A 156 0.33 8.63 -20.18
N SER A 157 -0.34 9.36 -21.05
CA SER A 157 0.20 10.58 -21.68
C SER A 157 0.10 11.79 -20.75
N GLU A 158 -0.71 11.69 -19.71
CA GLU A 158 -0.90 12.77 -18.77
C GLU A 158 0.41 13.11 -18.02
N PRO A 159 0.63 14.39 -17.74
CA PRO A 159 1.83 14.82 -17.02
C PRO A 159 1.88 14.28 -15.60
N LYS A 160 3.08 14.15 -15.07
CA LYS A 160 3.30 13.83 -13.66
C LYS A 160 2.74 14.95 -12.78
N ALA A 161 2.15 14.57 -11.65
CA ALA A 161 1.66 15.52 -10.65
C ALA A 161 2.83 16.08 -9.83
N SER A 162 3.74 16.81 -10.48
CA SER A 162 5.04 17.22 -9.97
C SER A 162 5.06 17.84 -8.57
N LYS A 163 3.96 18.45 -8.17
CA LYS A 163 3.81 19.06 -6.83
C LYS A 163 2.40 18.87 -6.29
N PRO A 164 2.23 18.89 -4.98
CA PRO A 164 0.94 18.99 -4.35
C PRO A 164 0.26 20.32 -4.72
N LEU A 165 -1.03 20.26 -4.98
CA LEU A 165 -1.85 21.44 -5.25
C LEU A 165 -2.97 21.53 -4.22
N ASP A 166 -3.44 22.76 -3.99
CA ASP A 166 -4.65 23.00 -3.21
C ASP A 166 -5.83 22.25 -3.83
N LYS A 167 -6.78 21.84 -3.01
CA LYS A 167 -7.99 21.18 -3.50
C LYS A 167 -8.99 22.27 -3.91
N TYR A 168 -9.39 22.24 -5.18
CA TYR A 168 -10.46 23.09 -5.70
C TYR A 168 -11.73 22.25 -5.83
N TYR A 169 -12.78 22.71 -5.20
CA TYR A 169 -14.09 22.07 -5.23
C TYR A 169 -14.98 22.67 -6.32
N SER A 170 -15.97 21.91 -6.77
CA SER A 170 -16.89 22.32 -7.82
C SER A 170 -17.83 23.48 -7.41
N ASP A 171 -17.94 23.77 -6.12
CA ASP A 171 -18.66 24.91 -5.55
C ASP A 171 -17.82 26.20 -5.48
N GLY A 172 -16.60 26.18 -6.00
CA GLY A 172 -15.66 27.30 -5.97
C GLY A 172 -14.85 27.42 -4.66
N SER A 173 -15.14 26.59 -3.67
CA SER A 173 -14.34 26.59 -2.43
C SER A 173 -12.97 25.97 -2.66
N THR A 174 -12.00 26.42 -1.87
CA THR A 174 -10.62 25.93 -1.92
C THR A 174 -10.19 25.44 -0.55
N MET A 175 -9.66 24.22 -0.47
CA MET A 175 -8.98 23.72 0.71
C MET A 175 -7.48 23.85 0.49
N LYS A 176 -6.85 24.76 1.19
CA LYS A 176 -5.39 24.86 1.23
C LYS A 176 -4.81 23.61 1.89
N ARG A 177 -3.67 23.19 1.40
CA ARG A 177 -2.95 22.06 1.98
C ARG A 177 -2.33 22.50 3.31
N LEU A 178 -2.68 21.78 4.39
CA LEU A 178 -2.21 22.10 5.75
C LEU A 178 -0.74 21.77 5.99
N PHE A 179 -0.17 20.89 5.16
CA PHE A 179 1.23 20.48 5.26
C PHE A 179 1.89 20.60 3.89
N TYR A 180 2.77 21.57 3.77
CA TYR A 180 3.77 21.62 2.71
C TYR A 180 4.85 20.65 3.11
N ASP A 181 5.14 19.73 2.21
CA ASP A 181 5.97 18.58 2.44
C ASP A 181 7.20 18.89 3.30
N GLU A 182 7.40 18.00 4.24
CA GLU A 182 8.69 17.71 4.81
C GLU A 182 9.72 17.60 3.68
N LYS A 183 10.78 18.38 3.79
CA LYS A 183 11.92 18.42 2.89
C LYS A 183 12.62 17.06 2.86
#